data_c859b285635e0624537f847bb3ba9ba7
#
_entry.id   c859b285635e0624537f847bb3ba9ba7
#
_cell.length_a   1.000
_cell.length_b   1.000
_cell.length_c   1.000
_cell.angle_alpha   90.00
_cell.angle_beta   90.00
_cell.angle_gamma   90.00
#
_symmetry.space_group_name_H-M   'P 1'
#
loop_
_entity.id
_entity.type
_entity.pdbx_description
1 polymer ?
#
loop_
_entity_poly.entity_id
_entity_poly.type
_entity_poly.pdbx_seq_one_letter_code
_entity_poly.pdbx_strand_id
1 'polypeptide(L)'
;MLSVLMHPCLIPTYGMIFYMCMMHARQSVPASRVINAIPFYTRVWYEDSLENAPEGSIIVEDPMNGDYALSSRAVGMGAGEKLIKQNNGSVRWLEDLGQNYGEFYTSDGRFGRVWLEDKQSLEAKLNVMKENNLAGVACWKLGLESEEAWDAIGEFLK
;
A
#
# COMPACT_ATOMS: atom_id res chain seq x y z
N MET A 1 -14.28 -24.78 -3.59
CA MET A 1 -13.18 -24.73 -2.63
C MET A 1 -11.97 -24.19 -3.41
N LEU A 2 -11.84 -22.84 -3.49
CA LEU A 2 -10.73 -22.19 -4.19
C LEU A 2 -9.58 -22.08 -3.20
N SER A 3 -8.56 -22.92 -3.38
CA SER A 3 -7.27 -22.72 -2.72
C SER A 3 -6.57 -21.56 -3.44
N VAL A 4 -6.60 -20.39 -2.84
CA VAL A 4 -5.71 -19.30 -3.21
C VAL A 4 -4.32 -19.74 -2.75
N LEU A 5 -3.51 -20.22 -3.67
CA LEU A 5 -2.07 -20.38 -3.49
C LEU A 5 -1.51 -18.98 -3.26
N MET A 6 -1.29 -18.63 -1.98
CA MET A 6 -0.55 -17.44 -1.62
C MET A 6 0.92 -17.67 -2.02
N HIS A 7 1.29 -17.20 -3.19
CA HIS A 7 2.68 -16.99 -3.53
C HIS A 7 3.24 -15.96 -2.53
N PRO A 8 4.44 -16.14 -1.95
CA PRO A 8 5.02 -15.19 -0.99
C PRO A 8 5.19 -13.76 -1.54
N CYS A 9 5.03 -13.57 -2.83
CA CYS A 9 5.02 -12.26 -3.51
C CYS A 9 3.71 -11.45 -3.34
N LEU A 10 2.68 -12.01 -2.74
CA LEU A 10 1.40 -11.34 -2.53
C LEU A 10 1.30 -10.83 -1.09
N ILE A 11 2.13 -9.87 -0.73
CA ILE A 11 1.71 -8.90 0.29
C ILE A 11 0.48 -8.24 -0.31
N PRO A 12 -0.72 -8.44 0.26
CA PRO A 12 -1.95 -7.92 -0.34
C PRO A 12 -1.81 -6.42 -0.43
N THR A 13 -1.76 -5.90 -1.63
CA THR A 13 -1.67 -4.47 -1.84
C THR A 13 -2.95 -3.83 -1.36
N TYR A 14 -2.84 -2.73 -0.67
CA TYR A 14 -3.97 -2.00 -0.09
C TYR A 14 -5.07 -1.70 -1.12
N GLY A 15 -4.73 -1.50 -2.40
CA GLY A 15 -5.71 -1.25 -3.46
C GLY A 15 -6.67 -2.42 -3.70
N MET A 16 -6.17 -3.65 -3.79
CA MET A 16 -7.01 -4.83 -3.99
C MET A 16 -7.81 -5.17 -2.73
N ILE A 17 -7.20 -5.08 -1.55
CA ILE A 17 -7.91 -5.25 -0.27
C ILE A 17 -9.03 -4.20 -0.15
N PHE A 18 -8.72 -2.95 -0.47
CA PHE A 18 -9.67 -1.86 -0.46
C PHE A 18 -10.91 -2.17 -1.31
N TYR A 19 -10.71 -2.59 -2.56
CA TYR A 19 -11.80 -2.98 -3.45
C TYR A 19 -12.60 -4.17 -2.93
N MET A 20 -11.93 -5.22 -2.48
CA MET A 20 -12.58 -6.42 -1.94
C MET A 20 -13.39 -6.13 -0.67
N CYS A 21 -12.86 -5.36 0.26
CA CYS A 21 -13.57 -4.94 1.48
C CYS A 21 -14.81 -4.12 1.15
N MET A 22 -14.72 -3.20 0.20
CA MET A 22 -15.82 -2.39 -0.27
C MET A 22 -16.92 -3.26 -0.91
N MET A 23 -16.53 -4.19 -1.79
CA MET A 23 -17.48 -5.10 -2.45
C MET A 23 -18.18 -6.01 -1.43
N HIS A 24 -17.46 -6.48 -0.42
CA HIS A 24 -18.04 -7.29 0.66
C HIS A 24 -19.02 -6.47 1.51
N ALA A 25 -18.66 -5.26 1.91
CA ALA A 25 -19.53 -4.39 2.70
C ALA A 25 -20.86 -4.08 1.98
N ARG A 26 -20.82 -3.87 0.65
CA ARG A 26 -22.01 -3.60 -0.16
C ARG A 26 -23.02 -4.76 -0.25
N GLN A 27 -22.62 -5.98 0.08
CA GLN A 27 -23.55 -7.11 0.12
C GLN A 27 -24.55 -7.00 1.29
N SER A 28 -24.18 -6.29 2.36
CA SER A 28 -24.96 -6.20 3.60
C SER A 28 -25.37 -4.78 3.97
N VAL A 29 -24.73 -3.76 3.40
CA VAL A 29 -24.96 -2.35 3.73
C VAL A 29 -25.18 -1.54 2.45
N PRO A 30 -26.22 -0.66 2.40
CA PRO A 30 -26.40 0.26 1.28
C PRO A 30 -25.15 1.12 1.05
N ALA A 31 -24.76 1.29 -0.21
CA ALA A 31 -23.56 2.05 -0.59
C ALA A 31 -23.52 3.47 0.04
N SER A 32 -24.68 4.12 0.12
CA SER A 32 -24.85 5.44 0.74
C SER A 32 -24.58 5.48 2.26
N ARG A 33 -24.28 4.35 2.89
CA ARG A 33 -23.90 4.24 4.30
C ARG A 33 -22.49 3.67 4.48
N VAL A 34 -21.77 3.40 3.40
CA VAL A 34 -20.40 2.90 3.43
C VAL A 34 -19.44 4.08 3.34
N ILE A 35 -18.63 4.27 4.37
CA ILE A 35 -17.49 5.18 4.38
C ILE A 35 -16.24 4.31 4.26
N ASN A 36 -15.41 4.57 3.26
CA ASN A 36 -14.18 3.83 3.07
C ASN A 36 -12.98 4.60 3.63
N ALA A 37 -12.10 3.89 4.34
CA ALA A 37 -10.91 4.48 4.94
C ALA A 37 -9.70 4.32 4.00
N ILE A 38 -9.01 5.41 3.72
CA ILE A 38 -7.77 5.43 2.96
C ILE A 38 -6.59 5.83 3.86
N PRO A 39 -5.41 5.21 3.69
CA PRO A 39 -4.24 5.57 4.47
C PRO A 39 -3.61 6.86 3.94
N PHE A 40 -3.12 7.70 4.86
CA PHE A 40 -2.24 8.83 4.56
C PHE A 40 -0.79 8.50 4.86
N TYR A 41 -0.45 7.22 4.80
CA TYR A 41 0.90 6.73 5.03
C TYR A 41 1.26 5.66 4.01
N THR A 42 2.54 5.52 3.79
CA THR A 42 3.15 4.45 2.99
C THR A 42 3.78 3.43 3.93
N ARG A 43 3.70 2.15 3.60
CA ARG A 43 4.41 1.10 4.34
C ARG A 43 5.60 0.61 3.54
N VAL A 44 6.75 0.69 4.16
CA VAL A 44 8.02 0.17 3.61
C VAL A 44 8.26 -1.20 4.22
N TRP A 45 8.63 -2.16 3.39
CA TRP A 45 8.97 -3.52 3.77
C TRP A 45 10.44 -3.78 3.46
N TYR A 46 11.11 -4.49 4.34
CA TYR A 46 12.51 -4.88 4.19
C TYR A 46 12.63 -6.39 4.28
N GLU A 47 13.43 -6.95 3.37
CA GLU A 47 13.83 -8.35 3.39
C GLU A 47 15.25 -8.43 3.92
N ASP A 48 15.43 -9.23 4.96
CA ASP A 48 16.70 -9.44 5.64
C ASP A 48 17.02 -10.93 5.67
N SER A 49 18.31 -11.27 5.74
CA SER A 49 18.68 -12.64 6.07
C SER A 49 18.22 -12.97 7.49
N LEU A 50 17.99 -14.26 7.78
CA LEU A 50 17.54 -14.70 9.10
C LEU A 50 18.52 -14.29 10.22
N GLU A 51 19.80 -14.24 9.91
CA GLU A 51 20.85 -13.83 10.86
C GLU A 51 20.81 -12.34 11.24
N ASN A 52 20.33 -11.50 10.32
CA ASN A 52 20.26 -10.05 10.48
C ASN A 52 18.84 -9.55 10.75
N ALA A 53 17.90 -10.47 11.00
CA ALA A 53 16.50 -10.16 11.20
C ALA A 53 16.29 -9.22 12.40
N PRO A 54 15.66 -8.04 12.22
CA PRO A 54 15.22 -7.23 13.33
C PRO A 54 14.24 -7.98 14.24
N GLU A 55 14.25 -7.65 15.52
CA GLU A 55 13.26 -8.21 16.47
C GLU A 55 11.83 -7.94 15.99
N GLY A 56 10.97 -8.96 16.04
CA GLY A 56 9.57 -8.87 15.60
C GLY A 56 9.38 -9.03 14.09
N SER A 57 10.42 -9.39 13.33
CA SER A 57 10.27 -9.74 11.91
C SER A 57 9.42 -10.99 11.72
N ILE A 58 8.72 -11.04 10.60
CA ILE A 58 7.96 -12.23 10.15
C ILE A 58 8.91 -13.09 9.35
N ILE A 59 9.04 -14.36 9.69
CA ILE A 59 9.79 -15.31 8.87
C ILE A 59 8.93 -15.76 7.71
N VAL A 60 9.45 -15.62 6.51
CA VAL A 60 8.83 -16.07 5.26
C VAL A 60 9.58 -17.29 4.76
N GLU A 61 8.89 -18.42 4.66
CA GLU A 61 9.42 -19.63 4.06
C GLU A 61 9.36 -19.51 2.53
N ASP A 62 10.50 -19.53 1.87
CA ASP A 62 10.61 -19.51 0.41
C ASP A 62 11.42 -20.73 -0.06
N PRO A 63 10.74 -21.81 -0.45
CA PRO A 63 11.41 -23.04 -0.89
C PRO A 63 12.29 -22.90 -2.14
N MET A 64 12.12 -21.81 -2.89
CA MET A 64 12.86 -21.59 -4.15
C MET A 64 14.11 -20.73 -3.95
N ASN A 65 14.05 -19.71 -3.10
CA ASN A 65 15.12 -18.72 -2.94
C ASN A 65 15.76 -18.75 -1.54
N GLY A 66 15.21 -19.54 -0.63
CA GLY A 66 15.62 -19.61 0.77
C GLY A 66 14.78 -18.67 1.66
N ASP A 67 14.63 -19.07 2.91
CA ASP A 67 13.83 -18.33 3.89
C ASP A 67 14.47 -16.98 4.21
N TYR A 68 13.61 -15.97 4.43
CA TYR A 68 14.03 -14.63 4.78
C TYR A 68 13.15 -14.01 5.87
N ALA A 69 13.65 -12.97 6.50
CA ALA A 69 12.93 -12.21 7.48
C ALA A 69 12.31 -10.96 6.85
N LEU A 70 11.03 -10.73 7.10
CA LEU A 70 10.28 -9.59 6.61
C LEU A 70 9.96 -8.64 7.77
N SER A 71 10.50 -7.43 7.71
CA SER A 71 10.18 -6.35 8.63
C SER A 71 9.50 -5.19 7.93
N SER A 72 8.76 -4.35 8.65
CA SER A 72 8.11 -3.20 8.02
C SER A 72 7.96 -2.01 8.96
N ARG A 73 7.86 -0.82 8.37
CA ARG A 73 7.51 0.41 9.08
C ARG A 73 6.60 1.30 8.25
N ALA A 74 5.73 2.05 8.93
CA ALA A 74 4.95 3.11 8.31
C ALA A 74 5.79 4.39 8.21
N VAL A 75 5.64 5.10 7.10
CA VAL A 75 6.24 6.42 6.85
C VAL A 75 5.19 7.34 6.24
N GLY A 76 5.33 8.65 6.36
CA GLY A 76 4.45 9.59 5.68
C GLY A 76 4.55 9.44 4.15
N MET A 77 3.51 9.86 3.42
CA MET A 77 3.39 9.68 1.97
C MET A 77 4.65 10.16 1.21
N GLY A 78 5.07 11.41 1.38
CA GLY A 78 6.27 11.94 0.73
C GLY A 78 7.60 11.33 1.19
N ALA A 79 7.63 10.66 2.35
CA ALA A 79 8.83 10.02 2.85
C ALA A 79 9.14 8.70 2.13
N GLY A 80 8.11 7.97 1.68
CA GLY A 80 8.29 6.74 0.90
C GLY A 80 8.99 7.02 -0.42
N GLU A 81 8.54 8.03 -1.15
CA GLU A 81 9.15 8.44 -2.42
C GLU A 81 10.60 8.93 -2.24
N LYS A 82 10.84 9.76 -1.20
CA LYS A 82 12.20 10.23 -0.87
C LYS A 82 13.15 9.06 -0.57
N LEU A 83 12.67 8.04 0.14
CA LEU A 83 13.47 6.87 0.47
C LEU A 83 13.92 6.11 -0.78
N ILE A 84 13.02 5.92 -1.75
CA ILE A 84 13.36 5.28 -3.03
C ILE A 84 14.41 6.12 -3.79
N LYS A 85 14.19 7.43 -3.92
CA LYS A 85 15.11 8.34 -4.61
C LYS A 85 16.49 8.37 -3.96
N GLN A 86 16.57 8.43 -2.64
CA GLN A 86 17.85 8.44 -1.89
C GLN A 86 18.65 7.17 -2.08
N ASN A 87 18.02 6.05 -2.35
CA ASN A 87 18.65 4.76 -2.59
C ASN A 87 18.74 4.38 -4.07
N ASN A 88 18.56 5.34 -4.99
CA ASN A 88 18.57 5.12 -6.44
C ASN A 88 17.61 4.00 -6.89
N GLY A 89 16.51 3.83 -6.19
CA GLY A 89 15.49 2.84 -6.50
C GLY A 89 14.63 3.22 -7.70
N SER A 90 13.83 2.28 -8.15
CA SER A 90 12.88 2.46 -9.26
C SER A 90 11.45 2.47 -8.77
N VAL A 91 10.58 3.17 -9.48
CA VAL A 91 9.13 3.20 -9.24
C VAL A 91 8.41 2.84 -10.52
N ARG A 92 7.34 2.05 -10.43
CA ARG A 92 6.45 1.71 -11.55
C ARG A 92 5.00 1.69 -11.09
N TRP A 93 4.11 2.14 -11.95
CA TRP A 93 2.68 1.99 -11.72
C TRP A 93 2.24 0.54 -11.95
N LEU A 94 1.46 0.01 -11.03
CA LEU A 94 0.83 -1.31 -11.14
C LEU A 94 -0.65 -1.11 -11.43
N GLU A 95 -1.03 -1.22 -12.70
CA GLU A 95 -2.38 -0.93 -13.20
C GLU A 95 -3.45 -1.76 -12.48
N ASP A 96 -3.22 -3.07 -12.33
CA ASP A 96 -4.16 -3.98 -11.69
C ASP A 96 -4.39 -3.67 -10.19
N LEU A 97 -3.49 -2.90 -9.59
CA LEU A 97 -3.52 -2.57 -8.17
C LEU A 97 -3.89 -1.11 -7.90
N GLY A 98 -3.85 -0.27 -8.94
CA GLY A 98 -4.06 1.17 -8.81
C GLY A 98 -3.05 1.81 -7.85
N GLN A 99 -1.77 1.40 -7.90
CA GLN A 99 -0.75 1.85 -6.97
C GLN A 99 0.65 1.87 -7.56
N ASN A 100 1.44 2.87 -7.19
CA ASN A 100 2.86 2.91 -7.50
C ASN A 100 3.63 1.97 -6.58
N TYR A 101 4.52 1.18 -7.16
CA TYR A 101 5.39 0.23 -6.48
C TYR A 101 6.84 0.61 -6.69
N GLY A 102 7.62 0.60 -5.62
CA GLY A 102 9.05 0.91 -5.67
C GLY A 102 9.91 -0.16 -5.01
N GLU A 103 11.11 -0.33 -5.55
CA GLU A 103 12.16 -1.20 -5.04
C GLU A 103 13.47 -0.44 -4.90
N PHE A 104 14.25 -0.76 -3.89
CA PHE A 104 15.56 -0.17 -3.66
C PHE A 104 16.43 -1.07 -2.79
N TYR A 105 17.75 -0.82 -2.83
CA TYR A 105 18.69 -1.38 -1.85
C TYR A 105 19.21 -0.26 -0.97
N THR A 106 19.20 -0.48 0.32
CA THR A 106 19.82 0.44 1.28
C THR A 106 21.35 0.37 1.21
N SER A 107 22.05 1.36 1.76
CA SER A 107 23.52 1.39 1.77
C SER A 107 24.16 0.23 2.53
N ASP A 108 23.44 -0.40 3.45
CA ASP A 108 23.81 -1.60 4.18
C ASP A 108 23.36 -2.90 3.50
N GLY A 109 22.82 -2.80 2.26
CA GLY A 109 22.50 -3.94 1.40
C GLY A 109 21.13 -4.58 1.62
N ARG A 110 20.26 -4.02 2.46
CA ARG A 110 18.90 -4.52 2.66
C ARG A 110 18.04 -4.26 1.43
N PHE A 111 17.25 -5.24 1.01
CA PHE A 111 16.27 -5.04 -0.05
C PHE A 111 14.99 -4.44 0.52
N GLY A 112 14.57 -3.31 -0.03
CA GLY A 112 13.37 -2.60 0.36
C GLY A 112 12.31 -2.60 -0.74
N ARG A 113 11.06 -2.83 -0.35
CA ARG A 113 9.87 -2.71 -1.21
C ARG A 113 8.89 -1.73 -0.60
N VAL A 114 8.19 -1.01 -1.46
CA VAL A 114 7.18 -0.04 -1.01
C VAL A 114 6.05 0.08 -2.03
N TRP A 115 4.82 0.06 -1.53
CA TRP A 115 3.65 0.48 -2.27
C TRP A 115 3.33 1.89 -1.81
N LEU A 116 3.52 2.85 -2.72
CA LEU A 116 3.38 4.26 -2.41
C LEU A 116 1.90 4.65 -2.29
N GLU A 117 1.57 5.30 -1.19
CA GLU A 117 0.41 6.17 -1.15
C GLU A 117 0.85 7.54 -1.65
N ASP A 118 0.29 7.95 -2.78
CA ASP A 118 0.57 9.20 -3.47
C ASP A 118 -0.70 9.75 -4.12
N LYS A 119 -0.60 10.89 -4.81
CA LYS A 119 -1.76 11.50 -5.49
C LYS A 119 -2.44 10.51 -6.43
N GLN A 120 -1.68 9.79 -7.26
CA GLN A 120 -2.23 8.87 -8.26
C GLN A 120 -2.97 7.68 -7.61
N SER A 121 -2.42 7.10 -6.55
CA SER A 121 -3.08 6.00 -5.81
C SER A 121 -4.34 6.48 -5.08
N LEU A 122 -4.34 7.70 -4.57
CA LEU A 122 -5.53 8.31 -3.96
C LEU A 122 -6.63 8.56 -4.99
N GLU A 123 -6.29 9.12 -6.15
CA GLU A 123 -7.23 9.34 -7.25
C GLU A 123 -7.89 8.03 -7.69
N ALA A 124 -7.11 6.95 -7.83
CA ALA A 124 -7.64 5.63 -8.17
C ALA A 124 -8.67 5.15 -7.12
N LYS A 125 -8.36 5.28 -5.82
CA LYS A 125 -9.27 4.91 -4.73
C LYS A 125 -10.52 5.78 -4.67
N LEU A 126 -10.37 7.09 -4.86
CA LEU A 126 -11.49 8.05 -4.89
C LEU A 126 -12.42 7.77 -6.08
N ASN A 127 -11.89 7.41 -7.25
CA ASN A 127 -12.68 7.04 -8.41
C ASN A 127 -13.52 5.77 -8.14
N VAL A 128 -12.94 4.74 -7.54
CA VAL A 128 -13.69 3.53 -7.12
C VAL A 128 -14.86 3.91 -6.19
N MET A 129 -14.67 4.85 -5.28
CA MET A 129 -15.73 5.30 -4.38
C MET A 129 -16.84 6.05 -5.12
N LYS A 130 -16.48 6.92 -6.07
CA LYS A 130 -17.42 7.67 -6.89
C LYS A 130 -18.26 6.73 -7.77
N GLU A 131 -17.63 5.81 -8.48
CA GLU A 131 -18.28 4.82 -9.33
C GLU A 131 -19.26 3.92 -8.57
N ASN A 132 -18.99 3.70 -7.29
CA ASN A 132 -19.83 2.86 -6.43
C ASN A 132 -20.81 3.63 -5.54
N ASN A 133 -20.90 4.96 -5.68
CA ASN A 133 -21.80 5.84 -4.93
C ASN A 133 -21.69 5.65 -3.40
N LEU A 134 -20.45 5.56 -2.87
CA LEU A 134 -20.24 5.44 -1.44
C LEU A 134 -20.55 6.76 -0.71
N ALA A 135 -20.84 6.67 0.59
CA ALA A 135 -21.20 7.82 1.42
C ALA A 135 -20.07 8.83 1.59
N GLY A 136 -18.82 8.37 1.52
CA GLY A 136 -17.65 9.22 1.68
C GLY A 136 -16.37 8.47 1.96
N VAL A 137 -15.34 9.22 2.32
CA VAL A 137 -14.01 8.74 2.66
C VAL A 137 -13.61 9.20 4.05
N ALA A 138 -12.90 8.36 4.77
CA ALA A 138 -12.16 8.70 5.98
C ALA A 138 -10.67 8.50 5.72
N CYS A 139 -9.82 9.34 6.30
CA CYS A 139 -8.38 9.27 6.09
C CYS A 139 -7.65 8.99 7.41
N TRP A 140 -6.67 8.11 7.41
CA TRP A 140 -5.82 7.82 8.56
C TRP A 140 -4.35 8.01 8.18
N LYS A 141 -3.62 8.92 8.84
CA LYS A 141 -4.10 9.95 9.76
C LYS A 141 -3.50 11.30 9.36
N LEU A 142 -4.12 12.36 9.78
CA LEU A 142 -3.60 13.72 9.61
C LEU A 142 -2.16 13.86 10.13
N GLY A 143 -1.34 14.60 9.37
CA GLY A 143 0.08 14.82 9.64
C GLY A 143 1.02 13.81 8.96
N LEU A 144 0.50 12.86 8.17
CA LEU A 144 1.29 11.92 7.36
C LEU A 144 1.06 12.09 5.86
N GLU A 145 0.06 12.88 5.47
CA GLU A 145 -0.26 13.18 4.08
C GLU A 145 0.79 14.06 3.41
N SER A 146 0.81 14.02 2.09
CA SER A 146 1.48 15.00 1.25
C SER A 146 0.51 16.13 0.88
N GLU A 147 1.03 17.27 0.43
CA GLU A 147 0.20 18.38 -0.06
C GLU A 147 -0.68 17.95 -1.24
N GLU A 148 -0.14 17.13 -2.14
CA GLU A 148 -0.86 16.60 -3.30
C GLU A 148 -2.04 15.69 -2.94
N ALA A 149 -2.07 15.13 -1.73
CA ALA A 149 -3.21 14.36 -1.23
C ALA A 149 -4.45 15.23 -1.08
N TRP A 150 -4.29 16.46 -0.60
CA TRP A 150 -5.38 17.41 -0.49
C TRP A 150 -5.86 17.93 -1.84
N ASP A 151 -4.95 18.06 -2.81
CA ASP A 151 -5.31 18.40 -4.19
C ASP A 151 -6.21 17.31 -4.79
N ALA A 152 -5.85 16.04 -4.66
CA ALA A 152 -6.64 14.90 -5.14
C ALA A 152 -8.05 14.91 -4.50
N ILE A 153 -8.15 15.09 -3.19
CA ILE A 153 -9.44 15.13 -2.48
C ILE A 153 -10.24 16.37 -2.90
N GLY A 154 -9.61 17.52 -3.03
CA GLY A 154 -10.26 18.75 -3.45
C GLY A 154 -10.81 18.70 -4.87
N GLU A 155 -10.12 18.03 -5.80
CA GLU A 155 -10.58 17.77 -7.16
C GLU A 155 -11.75 16.80 -7.20
N PHE A 156 -11.74 15.78 -6.35
CA PHE A 156 -12.81 14.81 -6.23
C PHE A 156 -14.14 15.41 -5.68
N LEU A 157 -14.05 16.43 -4.81
CA LEU A 157 -15.22 17.06 -4.19
C LEU A 157 -15.90 18.11 -5.07
N LYS A 158 -15.33 18.46 -6.22
CA LYS A 158 -15.95 19.36 -7.22
C LYS A 158 -16.95 18.63 -8.10
#